data_d1f13e0fc501621258e6c29aa561485f
#
_entry.id   d1f13e0fc501621258e6c29aa561485f
#
_cell.length_a   1.000
_cell.length_b   1.000
_cell.length_c   1.000
_cell.angle_alpha   90.00
_cell.angle_beta   90.00
_cell.angle_gamma   90.00
#
_symmetry.space_group_name_H-M   'P 1'
#
loop_
_entity.id
_entity.type
_entity.pdbx_description
1 polymer ?
#
loop_
_entity_poly.entity_id
_entity_poly.type
_entity_poly.pdbx_seq_one_letter_code
_entity_poly.pdbx_strand_id
1 'polypeptide(L)'
;MLKYWVWLSELKGLRNQTKLALLRRFGDPESIFYADPDELMLTEGADPGQLKLLENHDLAPADKILADCQRLDIQLLTFSGAAYPGRLKNIYDPPALLYYKGKLPLLDDLLSVAVVGTRDCTPYGVACAEKLGFGLASGGAVVVSGLAKGIDAAATRGALRAGGVTIGVAGNGLDVHYPYESRYLYEDVAASGVLFSEYPPGTEPAPGHFPVRNRILSGLSLAALVVEAPERSGALITAMTALEQGRDVFAVPGPIDAPTSVGCNRLIRDGAGLVTDASDILREYEGRFALDLKEAREEPETLGYQARTVPEPKPVAPALSLSCGDVELTDDQIAILKALSDTEPMQVDDLTELVDIPTRRVLSALTVLEIDQYVVQHAGKHYTRAVTLTE
;
A
#
# COMPACT_ATOMS: atom_id res chain seq x y z
N MET A 1 -12.74 15.45 -21.56
CA MET A 1 -11.51 15.90 -20.84
C MET A 1 -10.90 14.79 -19.96
N LEU A 2 -11.56 14.25 -18.90
CA LEU A 2 -10.93 13.20 -18.04
C LEU A 2 -10.57 11.91 -18.77
N LYS A 3 -11.33 11.46 -19.76
CA LYS A 3 -11.03 10.25 -20.55
C LYS A 3 -9.67 10.30 -21.24
N TYR A 4 -9.23 11.49 -21.69
CA TYR A 4 -7.91 11.64 -22.32
C TYR A 4 -6.77 11.55 -21.28
N TRP A 5 -6.99 11.99 -20.04
CA TRP A 5 -6.03 11.78 -18.95
C TRP A 5 -5.85 10.29 -18.65
N VAL A 6 -6.96 9.54 -18.57
CA VAL A 6 -6.91 8.08 -18.38
C VAL A 6 -6.26 7.42 -19.58
N TRP A 7 -6.65 7.76 -20.81
CA TRP A 7 -6.04 7.24 -22.02
C TRP A 7 -4.51 7.43 -22.01
N LEU A 8 -4.03 8.66 -21.79
CA LEU A 8 -2.60 8.95 -21.77
C LEU A 8 -1.87 8.17 -20.66
N SER A 9 -2.49 8.01 -19.49
CA SER A 9 -1.91 7.28 -18.37
C SER A 9 -1.81 5.77 -18.64
N GLU A 10 -2.80 5.19 -19.32
CA GLU A 10 -2.90 3.75 -19.55
C GLU A 10 -2.19 3.26 -20.82
N LEU A 11 -1.59 4.15 -21.61
CA LEU A 11 -0.77 3.73 -22.75
C LEU A 11 0.44 2.92 -22.28
N LYS A 12 0.33 1.60 -22.42
CA LYS A 12 1.39 0.66 -21.99
C LYS A 12 2.69 0.91 -22.75
N GLY A 13 3.78 1.06 -22.01
CA GLY A 13 5.10 1.32 -22.59
C GLY A 13 5.44 2.81 -22.77
N LEU A 14 4.47 3.72 -22.65
CA LEU A 14 4.72 5.15 -22.63
C LEU A 14 5.23 5.56 -21.24
N ARG A 15 6.51 5.93 -21.15
CA ARG A 15 7.14 6.34 -19.89
C ARG A 15 6.54 7.65 -19.39
N ASN A 16 6.46 7.78 -18.07
CA ASN A 16 5.90 8.99 -17.46
C ASN A 16 6.66 10.26 -17.85
N GLN A 17 7.98 10.21 -18.01
CA GLN A 17 8.78 11.33 -18.51
C GLN A 17 8.34 11.81 -19.90
N THR A 18 8.03 10.89 -20.81
CA THR A 18 7.48 11.21 -22.14
C THR A 18 6.08 11.83 -22.02
N LYS A 19 5.21 11.28 -21.13
CA LYS A 19 3.90 11.88 -20.84
C LYS A 19 4.03 13.32 -20.36
N LEU A 20 4.94 13.56 -19.42
CA LEU A 20 5.19 14.91 -18.88
C LEU A 20 5.78 15.87 -19.91
N ALA A 21 6.68 15.42 -20.78
CA ALA A 21 7.21 16.23 -21.87
C ALA A 21 6.09 16.69 -22.83
N LEU A 22 5.22 15.75 -23.20
CA LEU A 22 4.04 16.04 -24.03
C LEU A 22 3.09 17.02 -23.33
N LEU A 23 2.79 16.80 -22.04
CA LEU A 23 1.93 17.70 -21.27
C LEU A 23 2.49 19.11 -21.14
N ARG A 24 3.82 19.25 -21.00
CA ARG A 24 4.46 20.59 -20.99
C ARG A 24 4.32 21.32 -22.31
N ARG A 25 4.37 20.61 -23.43
CA ARG A 25 4.27 21.20 -24.77
C ARG A 25 2.82 21.51 -25.18
N PHE A 26 1.91 20.55 -25.00
CA PHE A 26 0.54 20.62 -25.48
C PHE A 26 -0.46 21.16 -24.44
N GLY A 27 -0.08 21.17 -23.16
CA GLY A 27 -0.90 21.66 -22.05
C GLY A 27 -1.85 20.61 -21.47
N ASP A 28 -2.52 19.83 -22.31
CA ASP A 28 -3.50 18.83 -21.90
C ASP A 28 -3.50 17.57 -22.79
N PRO A 29 -4.01 16.43 -22.31
CA PRO A 29 -4.00 15.17 -23.06
C PRO A 29 -4.95 15.15 -24.27
N GLU A 30 -5.99 15.96 -24.29
CA GLU A 30 -6.91 16.05 -25.43
C GLU A 30 -6.21 16.68 -26.63
N SER A 31 -5.41 17.72 -26.42
CA SER A 31 -4.54 18.31 -27.42
C SER A 31 -3.50 17.32 -27.94
N ILE A 32 -2.93 16.47 -27.07
CA ILE A 32 -2.00 15.40 -27.47
C ILE A 32 -2.71 14.35 -28.32
N PHE A 33 -3.95 13.99 -27.97
CA PHE A 33 -4.73 12.98 -28.68
C PHE A 33 -5.03 13.36 -30.13
N TYR A 34 -5.24 14.66 -30.40
CA TYR A 34 -5.55 15.18 -31.72
C TYR A 34 -4.34 15.82 -32.45
N ALA A 35 -3.14 15.78 -31.82
CA ALA A 35 -1.95 16.36 -32.42
C ALA A 35 -1.48 15.58 -33.65
N ASP A 36 -0.92 16.32 -34.62
CA ASP A 36 -0.27 15.70 -35.77
C ASP A 36 0.96 14.90 -35.35
N PRO A 37 1.21 13.71 -35.92
CA PRO A 37 2.41 12.91 -35.63
C PRO A 37 3.73 13.68 -35.77
N ASP A 38 3.84 14.57 -36.77
CA ASP A 38 5.03 15.38 -36.97
C ASP A 38 5.21 16.42 -35.84
N GLU A 39 4.11 16.95 -35.31
CA GLU A 39 4.17 17.83 -34.13
C GLU A 39 4.57 17.09 -32.88
N LEU A 40 4.09 15.86 -32.68
CA LEU A 40 4.49 15.02 -31.57
C LEU A 40 5.99 14.73 -31.59
N MET A 41 6.57 14.45 -32.75
CA MET A 41 8.01 14.18 -32.93
C MET A 41 8.91 15.36 -32.57
N LEU A 42 8.40 16.59 -32.61
CA LEU A 42 9.13 17.80 -32.23
C LEU A 42 9.11 18.06 -30.69
N THR A 43 8.59 17.13 -29.88
CA THR A 43 8.52 17.32 -28.42
C THR A 43 9.86 17.04 -27.76
N GLU A 44 10.49 18.09 -27.26
CA GLU A 44 11.78 17.98 -26.55
C GLU A 44 11.60 17.15 -25.26
N GLY A 45 12.51 16.19 -25.03
CA GLY A 45 12.48 15.29 -23.88
C GLY A 45 11.51 14.11 -24.01
N ALA A 46 10.77 14.00 -25.13
CA ALA A 46 10.00 12.80 -25.45
C ALA A 46 10.88 11.75 -26.11
N ASP A 47 10.63 10.47 -25.83
CA ASP A 47 11.30 9.36 -26.50
C ASP A 47 10.62 9.06 -27.85
N PRO A 48 11.29 9.30 -28.99
CA PRO A 48 10.69 9.11 -30.32
C PRO A 48 10.17 7.68 -30.55
N GLY A 49 10.83 6.68 -29.94
CA GLY A 49 10.41 5.27 -30.03
C GLY A 49 9.06 5.00 -29.36
N GLN A 50 8.69 5.84 -28.40
CA GLN A 50 7.43 5.71 -27.65
C GLN A 50 6.28 6.50 -28.29
N LEU A 51 6.55 7.51 -29.10
CA LEU A 51 5.51 8.38 -29.69
C LEU A 51 4.54 7.63 -30.60
N LYS A 52 4.98 6.51 -31.21
CA LYS A 52 4.09 5.62 -31.96
C LYS A 52 2.95 5.02 -31.13
N LEU A 53 3.11 4.95 -29.80
CA LEU A 53 2.06 4.47 -28.92
C LEU A 53 0.85 5.41 -28.87
N LEU A 54 1.05 6.68 -29.21
CA LEU A 54 0.00 7.70 -29.27
C LEU A 54 -0.94 7.53 -30.50
N GLU A 55 -0.55 6.72 -31.50
CA GLU A 55 -1.43 6.34 -32.61
C GLU A 55 -2.62 5.49 -32.16
N ASN A 56 -2.57 4.93 -30.95
CA ASN A 56 -3.69 4.22 -30.37
C ASN A 56 -4.74 5.21 -29.85
N HIS A 57 -5.74 5.49 -30.64
CA HIS A 57 -6.87 6.36 -30.33
C HIS A 57 -8.08 5.64 -29.73
N ASP A 58 -7.91 4.42 -29.22
CA ASP A 58 -8.99 3.68 -28.53
C ASP A 58 -9.25 4.26 -27.14
N LEU A 59 -10.41 4.86 -26.98
CA LEU A 59 -10.88 5.43 -25.70
C LEU A 59 -11.77 4.47 -24.89
N ALA A 60 -12.16 3.32 -25.45
CA ALA A 60 -13.05 2.37 -24.75
C ALA A 60 -12.48 1.88 -23.42
N PRO A 61 -11.16 1.58 -23.28
CA PRO A 61 -10.58 1.26 -21.98
C PRO A 61 -10.68 2.42 -20.98
N ALA A 62 -10.48 3.65 -21.42
CA ALA A 62 -10.58 4.83 -20.57
C ALA A 62 -12.01 5.07 -20.08
N ASP A 63 -13.00 4.91 -20.96
CA ASP A 63 -14.42 5.05 -20.60
C ASP A 63 -14.83 3.97 -19.58
N LYS A 64 -14.35 2.73 -19.73
CA LYS A 64 -14.57 1.65 -18.75
C LYS A 64 -13.97 2.01 -17.38
N ILE A 65 -12.72 2.47 -17.34
CA ILE A 65 -12.05 2.86 -16.09
C ILE A 65 -12.82 4.00 -15.40
N LEU A 66 -13.31 4.99 -16.15
CA LEU A 66 -14.10 6.09 -15.61
C LEU A 66 -15.44 5.60 -15.04
N ALA A 67 -16.10 4.66 -15.69
CA ALA A 67 -17.32 4.03 -15.17
C ALA A 67 -17.05 3.26 -13.87
N ASP A 68 -15.94 2.52 -13.79
CA ASP A 68 -15.51 1.83 -12.57
C ASP A 68 -15.19 2.83 -11.46
N CYS A 69 -14.48 3.92 -11.75
CA CYS A 69 -14.20 4.99 -10.78
C CYS A 69 -15.50 5.58 -10.22
N GLN A 70 -16.47 5.87 -11.08
CA GLN A 70 -17.77 6.40 -10.64
C GLN A 70 -18.50 5.41 -9.72
N ARG A 71 -18.53 4.12 -10.06
CA ARG A 71 -19.15 3.06 -9.26
C ARG A 71 -18.51 2.87 -7.89
N LEU A 72 -17.16 3.06 -7.79
CA LEU A 72 -16.35 2.81 -6.59
C LEU A 72 -16.12 4.09 -5.75
N ASP A 73 -16.69 5.23 -6.13
CA ASP A 73 -16.45 6.54 -5.53
C ASP A 73 -14.96 6.91 -5.52
N ILE A 74 -14.27 6.63 -6.63
CA ILE A 74 -12.87 6.98 -6.86
C ILE A 74 -12.82 8.20 -7.76
N GLN A 75 -12.08 9.21 -7.33
CA GLN A 75 -11.90 10.46 -8.05
C GLN A 75 -10.53 10.48 -8.74
N LEU A 76 -10.36 11.39 -9.69
CA LEU A 76 -9.14 11.54 -10.46
C LEU A 76 -8.47 12.88 -10.15
N LEU A 77 -7.17 12.87 -9.90
CA LEU A 77 -6.34 14.04 -9.66
C LEU A 77 -5.30 14.13 -10.78
N THR A 78 -5.46 15.11 -11.66
CA THR A 78 -4.61 15.29 -12.83
C THR A 78 -3.44 16.22 -12.53
N PHE A 79 -2.29 16.02 -13.17
CA PHE A 79 -1.08 16.83 -13.00
C PHE A 79 -1.30 18.33 -13.22
N SER A 80 -2.22 18.72 -14.11
CA SER A 80 -2.59 20.12 -14.37
C SER A 80 -3.72 20.62 -13.46
N GLY A 81 -4.28 19.76 -12.58
CA GLY A 81 -5.36 20.13 -11.68
C GLY A 81 -4.91 21.09 -10.58
N ALA A 82 -5.76 22.04 -10.20
CA ALA A 82 -5.45 23.03 -9.17
C ALA A 82 -5.20 22.40 -7.78
N ALA A 83 -5.82 21.25 -7.50
CA ALA A 83 -5.64 20.52 -6.25
C ALA A 83 -4.42 19.59 -6.23
N TYR A 84 -3.68 19.50 -7.35
CA TYR A 84 -2.49 18.65 -7.41
C TYR A 84 -1.37 19.24 -6.53
N PRO A 85 -0.82 18.50 -5.55
CA PRO A 85 0.16 19.05 -4.60
C PRO A 85 1.40 19.56 -5.30
N GLY A 86 1.79 20.81 -5.05
CA GLY A 86 2.98 21.44 -5.61
C GLY A 86 4.25 20.67 -5.27
N ARG A 87 4.33 20.15 -4.03
CA ARG A 87 5.47 19.34 -3.58
C ARG A 87 5.61 18.03 -4.37
N LEU A 88 4.51 17.39 -4.76
CA LEU A 88 4.52 16.19 -5.60
C LEU A 88 4.83 16.55 -7.06
N LYS A 89 4.36 17.69 -7.54
CA LYS A 89 4.61 18.18 -8.90
C LYS A 89 6.10 18.41 -9.17
N ASN A 90 6.87 18.73 -8.12
CA ASN A 90 8.28 19.10 -8.20
C ASN A 90 9.25 17.92 -8.04
N ILE A 91 8.80 16.67 -7.87
CA ILE A 91 9.71 15.53 -7.89
C ILE A 91 10.18 15.23 -9.32
N TYR A 92 11.24 14.46 -9.47
CA TYR A 92 11.80 14.11 -10.77
C TYR A 92 10.78 13.42 -11.69
N ASP A 93 9.93 12.53 -11.15
CA ASP A 93 8.96 11.73 -11.90
C ASP A 93 7.55 11.82 -11.26
N PRO A 94 6.88 13.00 -11.33
CA PRO A 94 5.53 13.15 -10.77
C PRO A 94 4.52 12.37 -11.59
N PRO A 95 3.53 11.68 -10.97
CA PRO A 95 2.49 10.97 -11.70
C PRO A 95 1.62 11.94 -12.52
N ALA A 96 1.38 11.61 -13.81
CA ALA A 96 0.52 12.42 -14.66
C ALA A 96 -0.95 12.39 -14.20
N LEU A 97 -1.36 11.28 -13.61
CA LEU A 97 -2.70 11.04 -13.08
C LEU A 97 -2.61 10.24 -11.78
N LEU A 98 -3.41 10.60 -10.79
CA LEU A 98 -3.66 9.82 -9.59
C LEU A 98 -5.15 9.52 -9.45
N TYR A 99 -5.45 8.31 -9.08
CA TYR A 99 -6.77 7.91 -8.57
C TYR A 99 -6.78 8.15 -7.06
N TYR A 100 -7.89 8.70 -6.53
CA TYR A 100 -7.98 8.90 -5.09
C TYR A 100 -9.38 8.65 -4.54
N LYS A 101 -9.44 8.29 -3.26
CA LYS A 101 -10.66 8.08 -2.50
C LYS A 101 -10.55 8.77 -1.12
N GLY A 102 -11.62 9.42 -0.68
CA GLY A 102 -11.66 10.18 0.57
C GLY A 102 -11.63 11.69 0.34
N LYS A 103 -11.23 12.43 1.37
CA LYS A 103 -11.19 13.90 1.35
C LYS A 103 -9.76 14.37 1.10
N LEU A 104 -9.53 15.00 -0.04
CA LEU A 104 -8.24 15.57 -0.39
C LEU A 104 -8.00 16.86 0.41
N PRO A 105 -7.03 16.88 1.36
CA PRO A 105 -6.67 18.09 2.06
C PRO A 105 -5.79 19.01 1.21
N LEU A 106 -5.66 20.28 1.61
CA LEU A 106 -4.69 21.21 1.03
C LEU A 106 -3.28 20.83 1.53
N LEU A 107 -2.68 19.84 0.88
CA LEU A 107 -1.44 19.20 1.33
C LEU A 107 -0.27 20.17 1.46
N ASP A 108 -0.19 21.18 0.61
CA ASP A 108 0.93 22.12 0.63
C ASP A 108 0.92 23.03 1.88
N ASP A 109 -0.23 23.14 2.55
CA ASP A 109 -0.39 23.92 3.80
C ASP A 109 -0.14 23.07 5.07
N LEU A 110 0.12 21.77 4.93
CA LEU A 110 0.26 20.83 6.04
C LEU A 110 1.68 20.23 6.09
N LEU A 111 2.19 20.03 7.30
CA LEU A 111 3.34 19.16 7.48
C LEU A 111 2.90 17.72 7.23
N SER A 112 3.56 17.04 6.31
CA SER A 112 3.34 15.63 6.06
C SER A 112 4.63 14.83 6.21
N VAL A 113 4.53 13.70 6.93
CA VAL A 113 5.67 12.83 7.26
C VAL A 113 5.37 11.44 6.74
N ALA A 114 6.23 10.94 5.83
CA ALA A 114 6.19 9.55 5.40
C ALA A 114 6.75 8.67 6.51
N VAL A 115 5.95 7.76 7.07
CA VAL A 115 6.42 6.80 8.08
C VAL A 115 6.52 5.43 7.43
N VAL A 116 7.75 4.89 7.39
CA VAL A 116 8.07 3.64 6.69
C VAL A 116 8.94 2.73 7.54
N GLY A 117 8.93 1.44 7.20
CA GLY A 117 9.80 0.47 7.85
C GLY A 117 9.64 -0.94 7.31
N THR A 118 10.24 -1.88 8.03
CA THR A 118 10.17 -3.29 7.68
C THR A 118 8.76 -3.85 7.83
N ARG A 119 8.44 -4.83 6.97
CA ARG A 119 7.19 -5.59 7.06
C ARG A 119 7.21 -6.62 8.18
N ASP A 120 8.39 -7.11 8.52
CA ASP A 120 8.65 -8.08 9.57
C ASP A 120 9.32 -7.35 10.75
N CYS A 121 8.51 -6.51 11.42
CA CYS A 121 8.95 -5.66 12.53
C CYS A 121 8.89 -6.40 13.87
N THR A 122 9.71 -5.92 14.80
CA THR A 122 9.70 -6.39 16.20
C THR A 122 8.55 -5.73 16.98
N PRO A 123 8.19 -6.26 18.18
CA PRO A 123 7.26 -5.57 19.08
C PRO A 123 7.72 -4.14 19.42
N TYR A 124 9.05 -3.91 19.54
CA TYR A 124 9.62 -2.58 19.72
C TYR A 124 9.28 -1.66 18.54
N GLY A 125 9.50 -2.12 17.31
CA GLY A 125 9.20 -1.35 16.10
C GLY A 125 7.71 -1.01 15.99
N VAL A 126 6.82 -1.95 16.32
CA VAL A 126 5.36 -1.70 16.36
C VAL A 126 5.03 -0.61 17.38
N ALA A 127 5.54 -0.72 18.61
CA ALA A 127 5.27 0.26 19.68
C ALA A 127 5.80 1.64 19.30
N CYS A 128 7.03 1.74 18.77
CA CYS A 128 7.60 2.99 18.28
C CYS A 128 6.77 3.61 17.14
N ALA A 129 6.37 2.79 16.15
CA ALA A 129 5.59 3.27 15.02
C ALA A 129 4.21 3.79 15.45
N GLU A 130 3.51 3.07 16.34
CA GLU A 130 2.21 3.52 16.86
C GLU A 130 2.35 4.80 17.68
N LYS A 131 3.34 4.88 18.58
CA LYS A 131 3.59 6.06 19.39
C LYS A 131 3.94 7.29 18.54
N LEU A 132 4.87 7.13 17.57
CA LEU A 132 5.29 8.23 16.71
C LEU A 132 4.19 8.66 15.75
N GLY A 133 3.43 7.70 15.18
CA GLY A 133 2.27 8.00 14.35
C GLY A 133 1.20 8.79 15.11
N PHE A 134 0.91 8.37 16.37
CA PHE A 134 0.01 9.09 17.26
C PHE A 134 0.52 10.50 17.56
N GLY A 135 1.76 10.64 18.00
CA GLY A 135 2.34 11.94 18.37
C GLY A 135 2.44 12.91 17.20
N LEU A 136 2.81 12.44 16.00
CA LEU A 136 2.84 13.27 14.79
C LEU A 136 1.44 13.79 14.47
N ALA A 137 0.43 12.92 14.51
CA ALA A 137 -0.95 13.28 14.19
C ALA A 137 -1.57 14.19 15.24
N SER A 138 -1.35 13.94 16.55
CA SER A 138 -1.78 14.80 17.65
C SER A 138 -1.13 16.19 17.55
N GLY A 139 0.14 16.24 17.13
CA GLY A 139 0.85 17.50 16.89
C GLY A 139 0.46 18.23 15.60
N GLY A 140 -0.54 17.75 14.86
CA GLY A 140 -1.05 18.40 13.65
C GLY A 140 -0.35 18.01 12.35
N ALA A 141 0.58 17.05 12.37
CA ALA A 141 1.19 16.54 11.15
C ALA A 141 0.33 15.45 10.49
N VAL A 142 0.42 15.36 9.17
CA VAL A 142 -0.21 14.31 8.37
C VAL A 142 0.73 13.12 8.26
N VAL A 143 0.28 11.94 8.64
CA VAL A 143 1.03 10.69 8.46
C VAL A 143 0.76 10.12 7.07
N VAL A 144 1.82 9.92 6.29
CA VAL A 144 1.78 9.33 4.95
C VAL A 144 2.36 7.92 5.01
N SER A 145 1.63 6.93 4.52
CA SER A 145 2.02 5.52 4.62
C SER A 145 1.74 4.75 3.35
N GLY A 146 2.52 3.68 3.16
CA GLY A 146 2.32 2.73 2.09
C GLY A 146 1.29 1.64 2.40
N LEU A 147 0.68 1.64 3.59
CA LEU A 147 -0.31 0.66 4.05
C LEU A 147 0.20 -0.80 4.04
N ALA A 148 1.50 -1.00 4.00
CA ALA A 148 2.09 -2.33 4.11
C ALA A 148 1.88 -2.92 5.51
N LYS A 149 2.03 -4.24 5.67
CA LYS A 149 2.08 -4.84 7.01
C LYS A 149 3.29 -4.30 7.79
N GLY A 150 3.26 -4.41 9.11
CA GLY A 150 4.38 -4.01 9.96
C GLY A 150 4.35 -2.51 10.31
N ILE A 151 5.46 -1.82 10.11
CA ILE A 151 5.65 -0.42 10.53
C ILE A 151 4.61 0.52 9.89
N ASP A 152 4.37 0.40 8.59
CA ASP A 152 3.41 1.23 7.88
C ASP A 152 2.01 1.16 8.53
N ALA A 153 1.52 -0.07 8.75
CA ALA A 153 0.21 -0.29 9.38
C ALA A 153 0.19 0.21 10.84
N ALA A 154 1.26 0.00 11.60
CA ALA A 154 1.36 0.44 12.99
C ALA A 154 1.32 1.98 13.11
N ALA A 155 2.12 2.68 12.30
CA ALA A 155 2.12 4.16 12.27
C ALA A 155 0.76 4.73 11.87
N THR A 156 0.13 4.12 10.83
CA THR A 156 -1.22 4.52 10.40
C THR A 156 -2.25 4.36 11.51
N ARG A 157 -2.24 3.22 12.25
CA ARG A 157 -3.12 3.02 13.41
C ARG A 157 -2.89 4.07 14.49
N GLY A 158 -1.62 4.39 14.78
CA GLY A 158 -1.29 5.45 15.75
C GLY A 158 -1.92 6.79 15.35
N ALA A 159 -1.74 7.21 14.10
CA ALA A 159 -2.30 8.46 13.58
C ALA A 159 -3.85 8.48 13.59
N LEU A 160 -4.49 7.37 13.21
CA LEU A 160 -5.95 7.23 13.26
C LEU A 160 -6.49 7.29 14.69
N ARG A 161 -5.78 6.71 15.67
CA ARG A 161 -6.12 6.81 17.11
C ARG A 161 -6.11 8.25 17.60
N ALA A 162 -5.18 9.07 17.11
CA ALA A 162 -5.13 10.48 17.41
C ALA A 162 -6.23 11.31 16.73
N GLY A 163 -7.04 10.71 15.86
CA GLY A 163 -8.02 11.42 15.05
C GLY A 163 -7.41 12.30 13.96
N GLY A 164 -6.12 12.11 13.65
CA GLY A 164 -5.40 12.92 12.69
C GLY A 164 -5.66 12.53 11.23
N VAL A 165 -5.30 13.44 10.33
CA VAL A 165 -5.38 13.20 8.89
C VAL A 165 -4.31 12.21 8.47
N THR A 166 -4.71 11.17 7.74
CA THR A 166 -3.79 10.15 7.21
C THR A 166 -3.86 10.08 5.69
N ILE A 167 -2.74 9.74 5.08
CA ILE A 167 -2.64 9.53 3.64
C ILE A 167 -2.09 8.13 3.39
N GLY A 168 -2.85 7.35 2.62
CA GLY A 168 -2.41 6.07 2.12
C GLY A 168 -2.01 6.19 0.65
N VAL A 169 -0.88 5.58 0.27
CA VAL A 169 -0.51 5.44 -1.14
C VAL A 169 -0.45 3.96 -1.47
N ALA A 170 -1.31 3.49 -2.37
CA ALA A 170 -1.38 2.09 -2.78
C ALA A 170 -0.49 1.82 -4.02
N GLY A 171 0.03 0.59 -4.13
CA GLY A 171 0.74 0.10 -5.32
C GLY A 171 -0.13 -0.77 -6.23
N ASN A 172 -1.45 -0.64 -6.12
CA ASN A 172 -2.49 -1.42 -6.79
C ASN A 172 -3.76 -0.58 -6.91
N GLY A 173 -4.80 -1.06 -7.57
CA GLY A 173 -6.10 -0.38 -7.63
C GLY A 173 -6.68 -0.15 -6.23
N LEU A 174 -7.35 0.98 -6.01
CA LEU A 174 -7.88 1.35 -4.69
C LEU A 174 -9.03 0.45 -4.20
N ASP A 175 -9.60 -0.34 -5.08
CA ASP A 175 -10.61 -1.37 -4.82
C ASP A 175 -10.01 -2.74 -4.47
N VAL A 176 -8.71 -2.92 -4.69
CA VAL A 176 -7.95 -4.12 -4.35
C VAL A 176 -7.18 -3.89 -3.06
N HIS A 177 -7.66 -4.42 -1.95
CA HIS A 177 -7.05 -4.18 -0.62
C HIS A 177 -5.86 -5.10 -0.39
N TYR A 178 -4.65 -4.56 -0.44
CA TYR A 178 -3.40 -5.32 -0.25
C TYR A 178 -2.43 -4.59 0.70
N PRO A 179 -1.77 -5.31 1.63
CA PRO A 179 -2.00 -6.72 1.97
C PRO A 179 -3.35 -6.93 2.68
N TYR A 180 -3.87 -8.16 2.67
CA TYR A 180 -5.17 -8.48 3.25
C TYR A 180 -5.26 -8.12 4.74
N GLU A 181 -4.18 -8.29 5.47
CA GLU A 181 -4.07 -7.94 6.89
C GLU A 181 -4.29 -6.45 7.16
N SER A 182 -3.99 -5.58 6.18
CA SER A 182 -4.17 -4.13 6.27
C SER A 182 -5.45 -3.63 5.62
N ARG A 183 -6.35 -4.52 5.16
CA ARG A 183 -7.54 -4.14 4.38
C ARG A 183 -8.44 -3.12 5.07
N TYR A 184 -8.58 -3.19 6.40
CA TYR A 184 -9.38 -2.26 7.18
C TYR A 184 -8.81 -0.83 7.17
N LEU A 185 -7.50 -0.67 6.99
CA LEU A 185 -6.87 0.64 6.91
C LEU A 185 -7.29 1.44 5.67
N TYR A 186 -7.66 0.76 4.58
CA TYR A 186 -8.12 1.45 3.38
C TYR A 186 -9.38 2.28 3.63
N GLU A 187 -10.36 1.71 4.32
CA GLU A 187 -11.60 2.43 4.65
C GLU A 187 -11.36 3.52 5.71
N ASP A 188 -10.59 3.21 6.74
CA ASP A 188 -10.32 4.14 7.83
C ASP A 188 -9.49 5.35 7.36
N VAL A 189 -8.49 5.12 6.51
CA VAL A 189 -7.70 6.20 5.90
C VAL A 189 -8.54 7.02 4.93
N ALA A 190 -9.40 6.41 4.11
CA ALA A 190 -10.33 7.16 3.25
C ALA A 190 -11.32 8.00 4.05
N ALA A 191 -11.72 7.56 5.23
CA ALA A 191 -12.63 8.30 6.12
C ALA A 191 -11.94 9.46 6.85
N SER A 192 -10.67 9.31 7.26
CA SER A 192 -9.90 10.33 8.00
C SER A 192 -9.11 11.29 7.10
N GLY A 193 -8.86 10.91 5.85
CA GLY A 193 -8.02 11.65 4.92
C GLY A 193 -8.20 11.15 3.49
N VAL A 194 -7.13 10.66 2.84
CA VAL A 194 -7.17 10.27 1.43
C VAL A 194 -6.29 9.06 1.13
N LEU A 195 -6.80 8.21 0.24
CA LEU A 195 -6.04 7.16 -0.42
C LEU A 195 -5.66 7.58 -1.83
N PHE A 196 -4.42 7.34 -2.22
CA PHE A 196 -3.92 7.56 -3.58
C PHE A 196 -3.44 6.27 -4.23
N SER A 197 -3.60 6.19 -5.54
CA SER A 197 -2.94 5.20 -6.38
C SER A 197 -2.64 5.79 -7.76
N GLU A 198 -1.51 5.40 -8.36
CA GLU A 198 -1.22 5.69 -9.78
C GLU A 198 -1.86 4.63 -10.71
N TYR A 199 -2.43 3.56 -10.13
CA TYR A 199 -3.00 2.44 -10.86
C TYR A 199 -4.53 2.50 -10.89
N PRO A 200 -5.17 2.18 -12.04
CA PRO A 200 -6.62 2.20 -12.16
C PRO A 200 -7.28 1.11 -11.31
N PRO A 201 -8.61 1.23 -11.04
CA PRO A 201 -9.37 0.19 -10.37
C PRO A 201 -9.19 -1.19 -11.01
N GLY A 202 -9.20 -2.24 -10.19
CA GLY A 202 -9.00 -3.63 -10.61
C GLY A 202 -7.53 -4.01 -10.88
N THR A 203 -6.56 -3.10 -10.66
CA THR A 203 -5.15 -3.45 -10.81
C THR A 203 -4.66 -4.28 -9.63
N GLU A 204 -4.20 -5.50 -9.92
CA GLU A 204 -3.63 -6.39 -8.92
C GLU A 204 -2.25 -5.93 -8.42
N PRO A 205 -1.89 -6.24 -7.16
CA PRO A 205 -0.58 -5.91 -6.62
C PRO A 205 0.52 -6.69 -7.35
N ALA A 206 1.58 -5.98 -7.75
CA ALA A 206 2.76 -6.59 -8.36
C ALA A 206 4.04 -6.09 -7.68
N PRO A 207 5.07 -6.93 -7.50
CA PRO A 207 6.31 -6.53 -6.79
C PRO A 207 6.96 -5.27 -7.35
N GLY A 208 6.91 -5.05 -8.66
CA GLY A 208 7.46 -3.86 -9.32
C GLY A 208 6.71 -2.56 -9.04
N HIS A 209 5.45 -2.62 -8.60
CA HIS A 209 4.64 -1.43 -8.32
C HIS A 209 5.07 -0.70 -7.05
N PHE A 210 5.55 -1.43 -6.04
CA PHE A 210 5.85 -0.86 -4.72
C PHE A 210 7.05 0.11 -4.74
N PRO A 211 8.20 -0.20 -5.40
CA PRO A 211 9.28 0.77 -5.54
C PRO A 211 8.85 2.01 -6.33
N VAL A 212 8.05 1.84 -7.39
CA VAL A 212 7.52 2.95 -8.20
C VAL A 212 6.61 3.84 -7.35
N ARG A 213 5.69 3.25 -6.56
CA ARG A 213 4.81 3.95 -5.65
C ARG A 213 5.55 4.78 -4.60
N ASN A 214 6.69 4.30 -4.09
CA ASN A 214 7.41 4.96 -2.99
C ASN A 214 7.84 6.39 -3.33
N ARG A 215 8.09 6.71 -4.62
CA ARG A 215 8.37 8.09 -5.04
C ARG A 215 7.20 9.06 -4.80
N ILE A 216 5.97 8.54 -4.86
CA ILE A 216 4.77 9.32 -4.56
C ILE A 216 4.65 9.55 -3.06
N LEU A 217 4.95 8.52 -2.27
CA LEU A 217 4.90 8.56 -0.82
C LEU A 217 5.87 9.63 -0.27
N SER A 218 7.14 9.60 -0.68
CA SER A 218 8.12 10.63 -0.33
C SER A 218 7.80 11.98 -0.99
N GLY A 219 7.27 11.99 -2.22
CA GLY A 219 6.88 13.20 -2.95
C GLY A 219 5.74 13.99 -2.30
N LEU A 220 4.80 13.31 -1.64
CA LEU A 220 3.72 13.90 -0.87
C LEU A 220 4.19 14.41 0.51
N SER A 221 5.39 14.04 0.94
CA SER A 221 5.90 14.32 2.27
C SER A 221 6.97 15.41 2.25
N LEU A 222 7.20 16.05 3.41
CA LEU A 222 8.33 16.94 3.66
C LEU A 222 9.45 16.21 4.39
N ALA A 223 9.10 15.16 5.14
CA ALA A 223 10.05 14.32 5.85
C ALA A 223 9.71 12.83 5.64
N ALA A 224 10.72 11.98 5.75
CA ALA A 224 10.59 10.54 5.82
C ALA A 224 11.18 10.02 7.14
N LEU A 225 10.37 9.30 7.92
CA LEU A 225 10.76 8.65 9.17
C LEU A 225 10.88 7.15 8.94
N VAL A 226 12.06 6.60 9.21
CA VAL A 226 12.32 5.14 9.17
C VAL A 226 12.34 4.61 10.61
N VAL A 227 11.40 3.72 10.95
CA VAL A 227 11.25 3.23 12.34
C VAL A 227 12.06 1.96 12.59
N GLU A 228 11.97 0.99 11.72
CA GLU A 228 12.82 -0.21 11.71
C GLU A 228 13.16 -0.59 10.28
N ALA A 229 14.42 -0.88 10.01
CA ALA A 229 14.88 -1.32 8.70
C ALA A 229 16.14 -2.19 8.83
N PRO A 230 16.10 -3.46 8.39
CA PRO A 230 17.32 -4.24 8.20
C PRO A 230 18.20 -3.62 7.10
N GLU A 231 19.45 -4.09 6.98
CA GLU A 231 20.44 -3.55 6.04
C GLU A 231 19.95 -3.50 4.59
N ARG A 232 19.13 -4.48 4.18
CA ARG A 232 18.48 -4.53 2.87
C ARG A 232 16.99 -4.45 3.02
N SER A 233 16.44 -3.25 2.95
CA SER A 233 15.02 -2.98 3.18
C SER A 233 14.46 -2.03 2.13
N GLY A 234 13.23 -2.27 1.72
CA GLY A 234 12.47 -1.34 0.86
C GLY A 234 12.26 0.04 1.50
N ALA A 235 12.26 0.12 2.84
CA ALA A 235 12.16 1.38 3.56
C ALA A 235 13.40 2.27 3.34
N LEU A 236 14.59 1.66 3.22
CA LEU A 236 15.82 2.40 2.90
C LEU A 236 15.79 2.97 1.48
N ILE A 237 15.13 2.28 0.53
CA ILE A 237 14.91 2.81 -0.82
C ILE A 237 14.04 4.07 -0.72
N THR A 238 12.96 4.04 0.09
CA THR A 238 12.11 5.21 0.31
C THR A 238 12.88 6.36 0.94
N ALA A 239 13.75 6.10 1.93
CA ALA A 239 14.59 7.12 2.55
C ALA A 239 15.56 7.76 1.55
N MET A 240 16.21 6.95 0.69
CA MET A 240 17.10 7.47 -0.36
C MET A 240 16.33 8.30 -1.39
N THR A 241 15.16 7.83 -1.83
CA THR A 241 14.28 8.58 -2.75
C THR A 241 13.83 9.90 -2.13
N ALA A 242 13.54 9.92 -0.82
CA ALA A 242 13.21 11.14 -0.08
C ALA A 242 14.37 12.15 -0.11
N LEU A 243 15.61 11.70 0.15
CA LEU A 243 16.81 12.55 0.05
C LEU A 243 17.01 13.11 -1.36
N GLU A 244 16.86 12.27 -2.40
CA GLU A 244 16.95 12.70 -3.81
C GLU A 244 15.88 13.74 -4.17
N GLN A 245 14.74 13.71 -3.49
CA GLN A 245 13.67 14.69 -3.64
C GLN A 245 13.82 15.92 -2.73
N GLY A 246 14.94 16.04 -2.00
CA GLY A 246 15.20 17.13 -1.07
C GLY A 246 14.30 17.12 0.17
N ARG A 247 13.91 15.92 0.65
CA ARG A 247 13.13 15.72 1.87
C ARG A 247 14.07 15.41 3.03
N ASP A 248 13.68 15.85 4.22
CA ASP A 248 14.42 15.52 5.44
C ASP A 248 14.22 14.01 5.76
N VAL A 249 15.26 13.37 6.25
CA VAL A 249 15.21 11.96 6.65
C VAL A 249 15.51 11.83 8.12
N PHE A 250 14.65 11.09 8.81
CA PHE A 250 14.73 10.78 10.21
C PHE A 250 14.73 9.26 10.43
N ALA A 251 15.35 8.82 11.53
CA ALA A 251 15.35 7.40 11.86
C ALA A 251 15.27 7.18 13.38
N VAL A 252 14.57 6.11 13.76
CA VAL A 252 14.50 5.66 15.14
C VAL A 252 15.73 4.83 15.46
N PRO A 253 16.50 5.12 16.53
CA PRO A 253 17.63 4.30 16.93
C PRO A 253 17.16 2.96 17.49
N GLY A 254 18.00 1.94 17.37
CA GLY A 254 17.73 0.65 17.98
C GLY A 254 19.01 -0.06 18.42
N PRO A 255 18.89 -1.21 19.09
CA PRO A 255 20.04 -1.98 19.57
C PRO A 255 21.04 -2.27 18.44
N ILE A 256 22.33 -2.18 18.74
CA ILE A 256 23.40 -2.35 17.74
C ILE A 256 23.54 -3.79 17.23
N ASP A 257 23.05 -4.75 18.01
CA ASP A 257 23.03 -6.18 17.72
C ASP A 257 21.73 -6.66 17.08
N ALA A 258 20.70 -5.78 16.98
CA ALA A 258 19.43 -6.11 16.34
C ALA A 258 19.49 -5.94 14.81
N PRO A 259 19.30 -7.02 14.04
CA PRO A 259 19.35 -6.96 12.57
C PRO A 259 18.37 -5.94 11.96
N THR A 260 17.22 -5.73 12.60
CA THR A 260 16.18 -4.79 12.16
C THR A 260 16.53 -3.32 12.42
N SER A 261 17.56 -3.05 13.23
CA SER A 261 18.01 -1.68 13.55
C SER A 261 19.20 -1.21 12.69
N VAL A 262 19.86 -2.14 11.99
CA VAL A 262 21.11 -1.85 11.24
C VAL A 262 20.91 -0.72 10.23
N GLY A 263 19.81 -0.73 9.48
CA GLY A 263 19.52 0.30 8.48
C GLY A 263 19.26 1.66 9.10
N CYS A 264 18.46 1.72 10.18
CA CYS A 264 18.17 2.96 10.90
C CYS A 264 19.43 3.56 11.55
N ASN A 265 20.23 2.75 12.26
CA ASN A 265 21.47 3.19 12.87
C ASN A 265 22.49 3.68 11.81
N ARG A 266 22.49 3.07 10.62
CA ARG A 266 23.30 3.54 9.51
C ARG A 266 22.81 4.88 8.97
N LEU A 267 21.50 5.07 8.76
CA LEU A 267 20.93 6.36 8.35
C LEU A 267 21.31 7.48 9.33
N ILE A 268 21.20 7.25 10.64
CA ILE A 268 21.57 8.21 11.68
C ILE A 268 23.06 8.56 11.58
N ARG A 269 23.93 7.56 11.47
CA ARG A 269 25.37 7.77 11.29
C ARG A 269 25.70 8.56 10.02
N ASP A 270 24.91 8.37 8.97
CA ASP A 270 25.09 9.03 7.67
C ASP A 270 24.42 10.42 7.63
N GLY A 271 23.83 10.89 8.75
CA GLY A 271 23.32 12.24 8.93
C GLY A 271 21.79 12.39 9.01
N ALA A 272 21.03 11.30 9.04
CA ALA A 272 19.60 11.38 9.29
C ALA A 272 19.32 11.85 10.74
N GLY A 273 18.25 12.63 10.92
CA GLY A 273 17.82 13.07 12.25
C GLY A 273 17.45 11.90 13.15
N LEU A 274 18.02 11.84 14.35
CA LEU A 274 17.67 10.84 15.35
C LEU A 274 16.33 11.20 15.98
N VAL A 275 15.40 10.24 16.07
CA VAL A 275 14.06 10.44 16.63
C VAL A 275 13.80 9.47 17.78
N THR A 276 13.44 10.03 18.91
CA THR A 276 12.96 9.31 20.10
C THR A 276 11.51 9.67 20.45
N ASP A 277 11.06 10.81 19.94
CA ASP A 277 9.74 11.38 20.16
C ASP A 277 9.26 12.13 18.91
N ALA A 278 7.95 12.25 18.71
CA ALA A 278 7.39 12.97 17.58
C ALA A 278 7.80 14.46 17.54
N SER A 279 8.01 15.06 18.72
CA SER A 279 8.46 16.45 18.81
C SER A 279 9.86 16.69 18.24
N ASP A 280 10.70 15.64 18.09
CA ASP A 280 12.01 15.79 17.45
C ASP A 280 11.86 16.18 15.97
N ILE A 281 10.81 15.64 15.30
CA ILE A 281 10.49 16.01 13.92
C ILE A 281 9.74 17.34 13.87
N LEU A 282 8.72 17.52 14.71
CA LEU A 282 7.83 18.67 14.63
C LEU A 282 8.57 20.00 14.86
N ARG A 283 9.59 20.00 15.71
CA ARG A 283 10.42 21.19 16.00
C ARG A 283 11.17 21.72 14.78
N GLU A 284 11.58 20.86 13.86
CA GLU A 284 12.26 21.28 12.63
C GLU A 284 11.33 22.11 11.72
N TYR A 285 10.02 22.01 11.94
CA TYR A 285 9.00 22.69 11.14
C TYR A 285 8.19 23.72 11.95
N GLU A 286 8.58 23.98 13.21
CA GLU A 286 7.95 24.98 14.06
C GLU A 286 8.00 26.36 13.41
N GLY A 287 6.89 27.10 13.46
CA GLY A 287 6.76 28.40 12.81
C GLY A 287 6.49 28.37 11.29
N ARG A 288 6.61 27.21 10.65
CA ARG A 288 6.25 27.04 9.24
C ARG A 288 4.83 26.45 9.06
N PHE A 289 4.41 25.64 10.02
CA PHE A 289 3.09 25.00 10.03
C PHE A 289 2.42 25.22 11.39
N ALA A 290 1.08 25.07 11.43
CA ALA A 290 0.31 25.09 12.67
C ALA A 290 0.48 23.73 13.38
N LEU A 291 1.42 23.63 14.32
CA LEU A 291 1.78 22.41 15.04
C LEU A 291 1.58 22.60 16.54
N ASP A 292 1.15 21.56 17.25
CA ASP A 292 1.06 21.52 18.71
C ASP A 292 2.07 20.52 19.29
N LEU A 293 3.19 21.06 19.81
CA LEU A 293 4.25 20.25 20.40
C LEU A 293 3.89 19.65 21.77
N LYS A 294 2.84 20.15 22.44
CA LYS A 294 2.40 19.61 23.73
C LYS A 294 1.53 18.37 23.51
N GLU A 295 0.53 18.47 22.64
CA GLU A 295 -0.32 17.33 22.29
C GLU A 295 0.47 16.17 21.65
N ALA A 296 1.57 16.46 20.97
CA ALA A 296 2.44 15.44 20.40
C ALA A 296 3.05 14.48 21.44
N ARG A 297 3.09 14.84 22.71
CA ARG A 297 3.68 14.06 23.82
C ARG A 297 2.67 13.34 24.69
N GLU A 298 1.41 13.73 24.64
CA GLU A 298 0.36 13.15 25.46
C GLU A 298 -0.26 11.94 24.76
N GLU A 299 -0.04 10.74 25.29
CA GLU A 299 -0.86 9.57 24.93
C GLU A 299 -2.13 9.61 25.79
N PRO A 300 -3.33 9.70 25.20
CA PRO A 300 -4.56 9.59 25.99
C PRO A 300 -4.65 8.18 26.59
N GLU A 301 -4.83 8.12 27.91
CA GLU A 301 -4.88 6.87 28.66
C GLU A 301 -5.98 5.88 28.19
N THR A 302 -7.00 6.32 27.45
CA THR A 302 -8.13 5.46 27.07
C THR A 302 -9.04 5.99 25.95
N LEU A 303 -8.56 6.34 24.79
CA LEU A 303 -9.45 6.42 23.62
C LEU A 303 -8.87 5.52 22.52
N GLY A 304 -9.11 4.22 22.66
CA GLY A 304 -8.65 3.25 21.69
C GLY A 304 -9.32 3.43 20.34
N TYR A 305 -8.54 3.64 19.29
CA TYR A 305 -8.93 3.24 17.96
C TYR A 305 -9.34 1.76 18.05
N GLN A 306 -10.63 1.52 18.04
CA GLN A 306 -11.14 0.20 17.76
C GLN A 306 -11.11 0.09 16.24
N ALA A 307 -10.14 -0.68 15.72
CA ALA A 307 -10.21 -1.12 14.35
C ALA A 307 -11.66 -1.56 14.12
N ARG A 308 -12.34 -0.98 13.13
CA ARG A 308 -13.63 -1.51 12.71
C ARG A 308 -13.38 -3.00 12.51
N THR A 309 -13.94 -3.82 13.36
CA THR A 309 -13.97 -5.24 13.12
C THR A 309 -14.73 -5.38 11.80
N VAL A 310 -13.98 -5.46 10.70
CA VAL A 310 -14.55 -6.04 9.49
C VAL A 310 -15.04 -7.39 9.98
N PRO A 311 -16.34 -7.69 9.91
CA PRO A 311 -16.82 -9.00 10.29
C PRO A 311 -15.87 -9.98 9.62
N GLU A 312 -15.23 -10.84 10.42
CA GLU A 312 -14.51 -11.98 9.83
C GLU A 312 -15.48 -12.51 8.78
N PRO A 313 -15.02 -12.76 7.54
CA PRO A 313 -15.90 -13.41 6.58
C PRO A 313 -16.49 -14.56 7.35
N LYS A 314 -17.81 -14.51 7.59
CA LYS A 314 -18.50 -15.61 8.27
C LYS A 314 -17.97 -16.83 7.57
N PRO A 315 -17.47 -17.85 8.27
CA PRO A 315 -17.00 -19.05 7.63
C PRO A 315 -18.07 -19.39 6.61
N VAL A 316 -17.71 -19.39 5.35
CA VAL A 316 -18.63 -19.74 4.27
C VAL A 316 -19.08 -21.13 4.68
N ALA A 317 -20.34 -21.23 5.10
CA ALA A 317 -20.87 -22.53 5.47
C ALA A 317 -20.53 -23.46 4.30
N PRO A 318 -19.94 -24.65 4.54
CA PRO A 318 -19.45 -25.49 3.48
C PRO A 318 -20.57 -25.70 2.46
N ALA A 319 -20.38 -25.09 1.29
CA ALA A 319 -21.44 -24.99 0.27
C ALA A 319 -21.61 -26.31 -0.51
N LEU A 320 -20.74 -27.29 -0.27
CA LEU A 320 -20.75 -28.59 -0.91
C LEU A 320 -20.78 -29.70 0.14
N SER A 321 -21.84 -30.48 0.14
CA SER A 321 -21.87 -31.77 0.83
C SER A 321 -21.27 -32.83 -0.12
N LEU A 322 -20.13 -33.42 0.29
CA LEU A 322 -19.50 -34.53 -0.40
C LEU A 322 -19.96 -35.86 0.25
N SER A 323 -20.61 -36.70 -0.51
CA SER A 323 -20.75 -38.10 -0.18
C SER A 323 -19.48 -38.84 -0.60
N CYS A 324 -18.86 -39.60 0.29
CA CYS A 324 -17.62 -40.35 0.03
C CYS A 324 -17.72 -41.38 -1.11
N GLY A 325 -18.88 -41.52 -1.73
CA GLY A 325 -19.12 -42.44 -2.87
C GLY A 325 -19.22 -41.76 -4.24
N ASP A 326 -19.34 -40.43 -4.32
CA ASP A 326 -19.63 -39.71 -5.57
C ASP A 326 -18.39 -39.10 -6.25
N VAL A 327 -17.21 -39.09 -5.57
CA VAL A 327 -15.96 -38.57 -6.10
C VAL A 327 -14.85 -39.60 -5.87
N GLU A 328 -13.98 -39.80 -6.86
CA GLU A 328 -12.80 -40.66 -6.76
C GLU A 328 -11.71 -39.99 -5.86
N LEU A 329 -11.92 -39.98 -4.55
CA LEU A 329 -10.91 -39.56 -3.56
C LEU A 329 -10.05 -40.77 -3.17
N THR A 330 -8.75 -40.50 -3.00
CA THR A 330 -7.82 -41.51 -2.45
C THR A 330 -8.02 -41.70 -0.96
N ASP A 331 -7.60 -42.83 -0.41
CA ASP A 331 -7.68 -43.11 1.03
C ASP A 331 -6.98 -42.02 1.87
N ASP A 332 -5.85 -41.48 1.38
CA ASP A 332 -5.13 -40.39 2.02
C ASP A 332 -5.96 -39.10 2.07
N GLN A 333 -6.62 -38.74 0.96
CA GLN A 333 -7.46 -37.55 0.87
C GLN A 333 -8.67 -37.65 1.81
N ILE A 334 -9.28 -38.81 1.88
CA ILE A 334 -10.40 -39.07 2.80
C ILE A 334 -9.95 -38.96 4.27
N ALA A 335 -8.80 -39.53 4.61
CA ALA A 335 -8.24 -39.45 5.96
C ALA A 335 -7.96 -37.99 6.38
N ILE A 336 -7.37 -37.21 5.48
CA ILE A 336 -7.06 -35.79 5.71
C ILE A 336 -8.34 -34.97 5.87
N LEU A 337 -9.35 -35.16 4.99
CA LEU A 337 -10.63 -34.45 5.11
C LEU A 337 -11.39 -34.78 6.38
N LYS A 338 -11.28 -36.01 6.90
CA LYS A 338 -11.87 -36.41 8.18
C LYS A 338 -11.15 -35.81 9.39
N ALA A 339 -9.84 -35.62 9.28
CA ALA A 339 -9.01 -35.06 10.35
C ALA A 339 -9.12 -33.53 10.46
N LEU A 340 -9.37 -32.84 9.36
CA LEU A 340 -9.47 -31.37 9.33
C LEU A 340 -10.83 -30.88 9.84
N SER A 341 -10.78 -29.84 10.70
CA SER A 341 -11.96 -29.06 11.11
C SER A 341 -12.40 -28.10 10.00
N ASP A 342 -13.66 -27.74 9.98
CA ASP A 342 -14.22 -26.67 9.13
C ASP A 342 -14.05 -25.27 9.74
N THR A 343 -13.71 -25.18 11.04
CA THR A 343 -13.60 -23.92 11.78
C THR A 343 -12.20 -23.66 12.35
N GLU A 344 -11.47 -24.67 12.74
CA GLU A 344 -10.15 -24.55 13.38
C GLU A 344 -9.02 -24.94 12.42
N PRO A 345 -8.14 -23.99 12.05
CA PRO A 345 -7.00 -24.29 11.18
C PRO A 345 -5.98 -25.20 11.87
N MET A 346 -5.60 -26.30 11.23
CA MET A 346 -4.63 -27.28 11.69
C MET A 346 -3.32 -27.16 10.92
N GLN A 347 -2.18 -27.19 11.59
CA GLN A 347 -0.86 -27.17 10.97
C GLN A 347 -0.53 -28.52 10.30
N VAL A 348 0.24 -28.48 9.21
CA VAL A 348 0.59 -29.71 8.45
C VAL A 348 1.30 -30.75 9.31
N ASP A 349 2.16 -30.32 10.22
CA ASP A 349 2.91 -31.24 11.08
C ASP A 349 1.98 -31.96 12.07
N ASP A 350 1.02 -31.24 12.68
CA ASP A 350 0.00 -31.80 13.57
C ASP A 350 -0.93 -32.76 12.81
N LEU A 351 -1.31 -32.38 11.57
CA LEU A 351 -2.12 -33.21 10.70
C LEU A 351 -1.41 -34.50 10.31
N THR A 352 -0.09 -34.43 10.04
CA THR A 352 0.73 -35.60 9.69
C THR A 352 0.80 -36.61 10.83
N GLU A 353 0.92 -36.12 12.07
CA GLU A 353 0.91 -36.97 13.27
C GLU A 353 -0.47 -37.61 13.50
N LEU A 354 -1.55 -36.84 13.25
CA LEU A 354 -2.92 -37.31 13.48
C LEU A 354 -3.37 -38.40 12.49
N VAL A 355 -2.97 -38.28 11.21
CA VAL A 355 -3.41 -39.23 10.15
C VAL A 355 -2.44 -40.40 9.96
N ASP A 356 -1.27 -40.41 10.60
CA ASP A 356 -0.21 -41.42 10.46
C ASP A 356 0.19 -41.70 9.00
N ILE A 357 0.25 -40.62 8.20
CA ILE A 357 0.64 -40.63 6.79
C ILE A 357 1.95 -39.86 6.63
N PRO A 358 2.94 -40.36 5.86
CA PRO A 358 4.19 -39.64 5.63
C PRO A 358 3.96 -38.22 5.08
N THR A 359 4.64 -37.22 5.62
CA THR A 359 4.48 -35.80 5.32
C THR A 359 4.44 -35.49 3.82
N ARG A 360 5.27 -36.19 3.03
CA ARG A 360 5.28 -36.03 1.57
C ARG A 360 3.93 -36.37 0.92
N ARG A 361 3.25 -37.42 1.40
CA ARG A 361 1.94 -37.86 0.91
C ARG A 361 0.85 -36.91 1.38
N VAL A 362 0.93 -36.43 2.63
CA VAL A 362 0.01 -35.41 3.17
C VAL A 362 0.06 -34.13 2.34
N LEU A 363 1.27 -33.63 2.05
CA LEU A 363 1.43 -32.43 1.22
C LEU A 363 0.91 -32.61 -0.21
N SER A 364 1.15 -33.77 -0.81
CA SER A 364 0.64 -34.08 -2.16
C SER A 364 -0.88 -34.15 -2.18
N ALA A 365 -1.49 -34.78 -1.19
CA ALA A 365 -2.95 -34.89 -1.07
C ALA A 365 -3.60 -33.53 -0.78
N LEU A 366 -3.02 -32.72 0.13
CA LEU A 366 -3.49 -31.36 0.42
C LEU A 366 -3.45 -30.47 -0.83
N THR A 367 -2.41 -30.57 -1.66
CA THR A 367 -2.32 -29.79 -2.90
C THR A 367 -3.47 -30.13 -3.86
N VAL A 368 -3.82 -31.39 -4.00
CA VAL A 368 -4.94 -31.82 -4.86
C VAL A 368 -6.27 -31.36 -4.26
N LEU A 369 -6.46 -31.55 -2.95
CA LEU A 369 -7.68 -31.11 -2.25
C LEU A 369 -7.85 -29.59 -2.27
N GLU A 370 -6.77 -28.81 -2.31
CA GLU A 370 -6.80 -27.35 -2.46
C GLU A 370 -7.21 -26.93 -3.88
N ILE A 371 -6.66 -27.61 -4.91
CA ILE A 371 -7.04 -27.38 -6.32
C ILE A 371 -8.54 -27.67 -6.53
N ASP A 372 -9.04 -28.75 -5.91
CA ASP A 372 -10.44 -29.17 -5.98
C ASP A 372 -11.35 -28.37 -5.04
N GLN A 373 -10.80 -27.38 -4.30
CA GLN A 373 -11.49 -26.52 -3.35
C GLN A 373 -12.15 -27.25 -2.16
N TYR A 374 -11.64 -28.41 -1.80
CA TYR A 374 -12.11 -29.19 -0.64
C TYR A 374 -11.44 -28.79 0.67
N VAL A 375 -10.27 -28.11 0.60
CA VAL A 375 -9.57 -27.52 1.73
C VAL A 375 -9.16 -26.08 1.42
N VAL A 376 -9.01 -25.28 2.45
CA VAL A 376 -8.51 -23.91 2.37
C VAL A 376 -7.19 -23.81 3.12
N GLN A 377 -6.14 -23.32 2.44
CA GLN A 377 -4.86 -23.02 3.06
C GLN A 377 -4.89 -21.65 3.71
N HIS A 378 -4.43 -21.59 4.97
CA HIS A 378 -4.21 -20.37 5.73
C HIS A 378 -2.72 -20.07 5.89
N ALA A 379 -2.40 -18.86 6.39
CA ALA A 379 -1.02 -18.45 6.65
C ALA A 379 -0.31 -19.45 7.58
N GLY A 380 0.99 -19.74 7.30
CA GLY A 380 1.80 -20.65 8.12
C GLY A 380 1.55 -22.14 7.87
N LYS A 381 1.06 -22.51 6.67
CA LYS A 381 0.73 -23.91 6.30
C LYS A 381 -0.31 -24.56 7.22
N HIS A 382 -1.30 -23.80 7.62
CA HIS A 382 -2.48 -24.30 8.30
C HIS A 382 -3.59 -24.55 7.28
N TYR A 383 -4.44 -25.56 7.51
CA TYR A 383 -5.51 -25.94 6.62
C TYR A 383 -6.83 -26.13 7.37
N THR A 384 -7.93 -25.74 6.73
CA THR A 384 -9.31 -26.08 7.16
C THR A 384 -10.04 -26.82 6.06
N ARG A 385 -11.01 -27.62 6.43
CA ARG A 385 -11.90 -28.29 5.48
C ARG A 385 -12.97 -27.32 4.97
N ALA A 386 -13.18 -27.26 3.66
CA ALA A 386 -14.16 -26.41 2.99
C ALA A 386 -15.47 -27.14 2.61
N VAL A 387 -15.60 -28.41 2.92
CA VAL A 387 -16.73 -29.25 2.53
C VAL A 387 -17.32 -30.01 3.73
N THR A 388 -18.61 -30.27 3.73
CA THR A 388 -19.26 -31.14 4.72
C THR A 388 -19.21 -32.59 4.23
N LEU A 389 -18.65 -33.49 5.04
CA LEU A 389 -18.65 -34.94 4.73
C LEU A 389 -20.00 -35.53 5.15
N THR A 390 -20.73 -36.13 4.22
CA THR A 390 -21.90 -36.97 4.48
C THR A 390 -21.51 -38.42 4.31
N GLU A 391 -21.90 -39.28 5.28
CA GLU A 391 -21.67 -40.73 5.22
C GLU A 391 -22.41 -41.40 4.07
#